data_3e761c59cc8903f8f2851a771dc968ed
#
_entry.id   3e761c59cc8903f8f2851a771dc968ed
#
_cell.length_a   1.000
_cell.length_b   1.000
_cell.length_c   1.000
_cell.angle_alpha   90.00
_cell.angle_beta   90.00
_cell.angle_gamma   90.00
#
_symmetry.space_group_name_H-M   'P 1'
#
loop_
_entity.id
_entity.type
_entity.pdbx_description
1 polymer ?
#
loop_
_entity_poly.entity_id
_entity_poly.type
_entity_poly.pdbx_seq_one_letter_code
_entity_poly.pdbx_strand_id
1 'polypeptide(L)'
;ALLAIFSAGLLLTACGNPSEKGVEYLEKGEYDQAVEQFEQAIEKNKNTGDAWRGIGIAKWEQKDYKGARNAFRKALDNNAEKTGTIYNLIGNCDLKLGKAKEALNYYNLGLEQDDVSKKMKKEMKYNIIVAYEKMEDWESAEVKLEEYLESYPNDKAAKKEAEFLET
;
A
#
# COMPACT_ATOMS: atom_id res chain seq x y z
N ALA A 1 16.46 3.73 -4.28
CA ALA A 1 15.92 2.39 -4.57
C ALA A 1 14.56 2.55 -5.24
N LEU A 2 14.50 2.25 -6.53
CA LEU A 2 13.27 2.23 -7.32
C LEU A 2 12.43 1.04 -6.82
N LEU A 3 11.41 1.32 -6.01
CA LEU A 3 10.33 0.38 -5.75
C LEU A 3 9.50 0.25 -7.02
N ALA A 4 9.85 -0.72 -7.84
CA ALA A 4 8.99 -1.16 -8.92
C ALA A 4 7.79 -1.90 -8.31
N ILE A 5 6.76 -1.14 -7.89
CA ILE A 5 5.48 -1.70 -7.40
C ILE A 5 4.60 -2.17 -8.57
N PHE A 6 5.12 -2.15 -9.79
CA PHE A 6 4.38 -2.48 -11.00
C PHE A 6 4.48 -3.95 -11.41
N SER A 7 4.14 -4.89 -10.50
CA SER A 7 3.85 -6.27 -10.94
C SER A 7 2.80 -6.99 -10.10
N ALA A 8 1.92 -6.25 -9.42
CA ALA A 8 0.66 -6.84 -9.00
C ALA A 8 -0.31 -6.62 -10.15
N GLY A 9 -0.54 -7.67 -10.95
CA GLY A 9 -1.42 -7.59 -12.11
C GLY A 9 -2.75 -6.95 -11.76
N LEU A 10 -2.94 -5.71 -12.17
CA LEU A 10 -4.26 -5.12 -12.33
C LEU A 10 -4.91 -5.86 -13.50
N LEU A 11 -5.45 -7.06 -13.24
CA LEU A 11 -6.42 -7.65 -14.14
C LEU A 11 -7.73 -6.87 -13.98
N LEU A 12 -7.75 -5.65 -14.49
CA LEU A 12 -8.99 -4.99 -14.84
C LEU A 12 -9.42 -5.59 -16.16
N THR A 13 -10.27 -6.63 -16.12
CA THR A 13 -10.92 -7.15 -17.30
C THR A 13 -11.87 -6.09 -17.83
N ALA A 14 -11.57 -5.61 -19.00
CA ALA A 14 -12.14 -4.42 -19.55
C ALA A 14 -12.81 -4.64 -20.89
N CYS A 15 -13.87 -3.92 -21.14
CA CYS A 15 -14.43 -3.59 -22.45
C CYS A 15 -14.72 -2.09 -22.50
N GLY A 16 -13.86 -1.29 -23.17
CA GLY A 16 -14.15 0.10 -23.60
C GLY A 16 -14.58 1.12 -22.53
N ASN A 17 -14.20 0.93 -21.28
CA ASN A 17 -14.66 1.68 -20.12
C ASN A 17 -13.64 2.79 -19.77
N PRO A 18 -14.05 3.98 -19.25
CA PRO A 18 -13.11 4.99 -18.75
C PRO A 18 -12.07 4.45 -17.76
N SER A 19 -12.41 3.43 -16.97
CA SER A 19 -11.46 2.76 -16.07
C SER A 19 -10.29 2.10 -16.81
N GLU A 20 -10.49 1.57 -18.03
CA GLU A 20 -9.41 0.98 -18.85
C GLU A 20 -8.44 2.03 -19.32
N LYS A 21 -8.98 3.12 -19.85
CA LYS A 21 -8.14 4.25 -20.27
C LYS A 21 -7.34 4.81 -19.09
N GLY A 22 -7.96 4.87 -17.91
CA GLY A 22 -7.27 5.26 -16.68
C GLY A 22 -6.08 4.36 -16.38
N VAL A 23 -6.24 3.03 -16.53
CA VAL A 23 -5.15 2.06 -16.36
C VAL A 23 -4.05 2.24 -17.42
N GLU A 24 -4.43 2.42 -18.70
CA GLU A 24 -3.47 2.69 -19.77
C GLU A 24 -2.61 3.94 -19.49
N TYR A 25 -3.23 5.00 -18.97
CA TYR A 25 -2.51 6.22 -18.56
C TYR A 25 -1.62 5.99 -17.35
N LEU A 26 -2.05 5.18 -16.36
CA LEU A 26 -1.19 4.78 -15.24
C LEU A 26 0.07 4.04 -15.71
N GLU A 27 -0.08 3.10 -16.63
CA GLU A 27 1.03 2.31 -17.19
C GLU A 27 2.03 3.19 -17.98
N LYS A 28 1.55 4.28 -18.59
CA LYS A 28 2.38 5.27 -19.27
C LYS A 28 3.01 6.30 -18.32
N GLY A 29 2.62 6.32 -17.05
CA GLY A 29 3.04 7.33 -16.08
C GLY A 29 2.34 8.69 -16.27
N GLU A 30 1.25 8.71 -17.01
CA GLU A 30 0.45 9.90 -17.30
C GLU A 30 -0.64 10.05 -16.23
N TYR A 31 -0.22 10.36 -14.99
CA TYR A 31 -1.05 10.25 -13.79
C TYR A 31 -2.24 11.21 -13.76
N ASP A 32 -2.09 12.43 -14.29
CA ASP A 32 -3.20 13.40 -14.32
C ASP A 32 -4.31 12.93 -15.27
N GLN A 33 -3.94 12.40 -16.45
CA GLN A 33 -4.90 11.83 -17.39
C GLN A 33 -5.55 10.56 -16.82
N ALA A 34 -4.78 9.75 -16.07
CA ALA A 34 -5.34 8.60 -15.38
C ALA A 34 -6.43 9.01 -14.38
N VAL A 35 -6.16 10.02 -13.55
CA VAL A 35 -7.13 10.56 -12.59
C VAL A 35 -8.39 11.04 -13.29
N GLU A 36 -8.26 11.83 -14.37
CA GLU A 36 -9.41 12.33 -15.14
C GLU A 36 -10.29 11.17 -15.67
N GLN A 37 -9.70 10.11 -16.21
CA GLN A 37 -10.45 8.97 -16.72
C GLN A 37 -11.15 8.20 -15.58
N PHE A 38 -10.50 8.03 -14.44
CA PHE A 38 -11.15 7.39 -13.29
C PHE A 38 -12.27 8.25 -12.70
N GLU A 39 -12.14 9.58 -12.67
CA GLU A 39 -13.20 10.49 -12.26
C GLU A 39 -14.41 10.37 -13.18
N GLN A 40 -14.22 10.29 -14.49
CA GLN A 40 -15.31 10.02 -15.45
C GLN A 40 -15.98 8.65 -15.22
N ALA A 41 -15.23 7.62 -14.79
CA ALA A 41 -15.81 6.33 -14.43
C ALA A 41 -16.69 6.44 -13.18
N ILE A 42 -16.25 7.21 -12.19
CA ILE A 42 -17.00 7.47 -10.95
C ILE A 42 -18.30 8.22 -11.26
N GLU A 43 -18.26 9.28 -12.08
CA GLU A 43 -19.45 10.04 -12.50
C GLU A 43 -20.49 9.15 -13.21
N LYS A 44 -20.02 8.15 -13.95
CA LYS A 44 -20.88 7.16 -14.63
C LYS A 44 -21.32 6.00 -13.74
N ASN A 45 -20.97 6.02 -12.44
CA ASN A 45 -21.19 4.94 -11.48
C ASN A 45 -20.69 3.57 -11.98
N LYS A 46 -19.54 3.56 -12.68
CA LYS A 46 -18.95 2.32 -13.21
C LYS A 46 -17.70 1.97 -12.40
N ASN A 47 -17.73 0.82 -11.72
CA ASN A 47 -16.61 0.29 -10.96
C ASN A 47 -15.97 1.35 -10.03
N THR A 48 -16.81 2.09 -9.30
CA THR A 48 -16.42 3.24 -8.48
C THR A 48 -15.33 2.90 -7.48
N GLY A 49 -15.37 1.72 -6.87
CA GLY A 49 -14.34 1.25 -5.96
C GLY A 49 -12.97 1.10 -6.65
N ASP A 50 -12.94 0.45 -7.81
CA ASP A 50 -11.71 0.27 -8.59
C ASP A 50 -11.20 1.59 -9.17
N ALA A 51 -12.10 2.48 -9.58
CA ALA A 51 -11.74 3.80 -10.06
C ALA A 51 -11.07 4.64 -8.94
N TRP A 52 -11.61 4.63 -7.73
CA TRP A 52 -10.97 5.25 -6.57
C TRP A 52 -9.61 4.63 -6.24
N ARG A 53 -9.47 3.31 -6.37
CA ARG A 53 -8.18 2.63 -6.21
C ARG A 53 -7.17 3.11 -7.26
N GLY A 54 -7.57 3.25 -8.51
CA GLY A 54 -6.74 3.80 -9.59
C GLY A 54 -6.28 5.23 -9.29
N ILE A 55 -7.19 6.11 -8.83
CA ILE A 55 -6.84 7.47 -8.38
C ILE A 55 -5.82 7.41 -7.23
N GLY A 56 -6.00 6.49 -6.29
CA GLY A 56 -5.07 6.30 -5.19
C GLY A 56 -3.65 5.95 -5.67
N ILE A 57 -3.54 5.05 -6.66
CA ILE A 57 -2.25 4.67 -7.27
C ILE A 57 -1.63 5.88 -7.98
N ALA A 58 -2.38 6.60 -8.81
CA ALA A 58 -1.87 7.79 -9.50
C ALA A 58 -1.31 8.83 -8.52
N LYS A 59 -2.06 9.12 -7.46
CA LYS A 59 -1.63 10.06 -6.42
C LYS A 59 -0.43 9.58 -5.62
N TRP A 60 -0.32 8.28 -5.37
CA TRP A 60 0.85 7.69 -4.74
C TRP A 60 2.11 7.91 -5.58
N GLU A 61 2.06 7.65 -6.87
CA GLU A 61 3.18 7.86 -7.80
C GLU A 61 3.58 9.34 -7.90
N GLN A 62 2.62 10.24 -7.79
CA GLN A 62 2.85 11.69 -7.68
C GLN A 62 3.36 12.14 -6.31
N LYS A 63 3.52 11.21 -5.35
CA LYS A 63 3.90 11.48 -3.95
C LYS A 63 2.86 12.31 -3.17
N ASP A 64 1.64 12.43 -3.67
CA ASP A 64 0.49 12.96 -2.92
C ASP A 64 -0.05 11.87 -2.00
N TYR A 65 0.69 11.56 -0.94
CA TYR A 65 0.34 10.48 -0.01
C TYR A 65 -0.97 10.74 0.73
N LYS A 66 -1.33 12.01 0.96
CA LYS A 66 -2.60 12.37 1.57
C LYS A 66 -3.77 12.12 0.62
N GLY A 67 -3.64 12.53 -0.63
CA GLY A 67 -4.61 12.25 -1.67
C GLY A 67 -4.75 10.76 -1.95
N ALA A 68 -3.62 10.04 -2.05
CA ALA A 68 -3.60 8.58 -2.24
C ALA A 68 -4.35 7.85 -1.12
N ARG A 69 -4.03 8.17 0.15
CA ARG A 69 -4.72 7.62 1.32
C ARG A 69 -6.23 7.82 1.26
N ASN A 70 -6.64 9.04 0.96
CA ASN A 70 -8.06 9.36 0.87
C ASN A 70 -8.76 8.60 -0.25
N ALA A 71 -8.12 8.47 -1.41
CA ALA A 71 -8.66 7.73 -2.55
C ALA A 71 -8.77 6.22 -2.24
N PHE A 72 -7.76 5.60 -1.62
CA PHE A 72 -7.83 4.19 -1.22
C PHE A 72 -8.93 3.94 -0.18
N ARG A 73 -9.15 4.85 0.77
CA ARG A 73 -10.27 4.73 1.71
C ARG A 73 -11.62 4.85 1.00
N LYS A 74 -11.77 5.81 0.08
CA LYS A 74 -12.97 5.92 -0.76
C LYS A 74 -13.19 4.66 -1.61
N ALA A 75 -12.12 4.00 -2.06
CA ALA A 75 -12.25 2.72 -2.76
C ALA A 75 -12.94 1.68 -1.88
N LEU A 76 -12.51 1.52 -0.62
CA LEU A 76 -13.14 0.61 0.34
C LEU A 76 -14.60 1.01 0.65
N ASP A 77 -14.87 2.30 0.81
CA ASP A 77 -16.22 2.84 1.05
C ASP A 77 -17.16 2.61 -0.16
N ASN A 78 -16.60 2.44 -1.35
CA ASN A 78 -17.32 2.18 -2.60
C ASN A 78 -17.19 0.73 -3.09
N ASN A 79 -17.09 -0.21 -2.15
CA ASN A 79 -17.11 -1.65 -2.39
C ASN A 79 -15.91 -2.19 -3.22
N ALA A 80 -14.76 -1.52 -3.22
CA ALA A 80 -13.53 -2.17 -3.67
C ALA A 80 -13.26 -3.40 -2.80
N GLU A 81 -12.70 -4.43 -3.42
CA GLU A 81 -12.32 -5.64 -2.71
C GLU A 81 -11.32 -5.33 -1.59
N LYS A 82 -11.60 -5.85 -0.39
CA LYS A 82 -10.74 -5.71 0.80
C LYS A 82 -9.57 -6.68 0.70
N THR A 83 -8.56 -6.29 -0.05
CA THR A 83 -7.36 -7.10 -0.28
C THR A 83 -6.21 -6.69 0.62
N GLY A 84 -5.26 -7.59 0.86
CA GLY A 84 -4.02 -7.24 1.53
C GLY A 84 -3.27 -6.11 0.84
N THR A 85 -3.39 -6.04 -0.49
CA THR A 85 -2.78 -4.96 -1.29
C THR A 85 -3.33 -3.58 -0.92
N ILE A 86 -4.66 -3.40 -0.84
CA ILE A 86 -5.23 -2.08 -0.53
C ILE A 86 -4.90 -1.64 0.89
N TYR A 87 -4.90 -2.57 1.84
CA TYR A 87 -4.52 -2.28 3.22
C TYR A 87 -3.03 -1.92 3.33
N ASN A 88 -2.14 -2.64 2.62
CA ASN A 88 -0.72 -2.30 2.57
C ASN A 88 -0.50 -0.89 1.99
N LEU A 89 -1.19 -0.54 0.92
CA LEU A 89 -1.10 0.80 0.31
C LEU A 89 -1.56 1.91 1.25
N ILE A 90 -2.66 1.71 1.99
CA ILE A 90 -3.12 2.68 2.99
C ILE A 90 -2.10 2.80 4.13
N GLY A 91 -1.60 1.67 4.64
CA GLY A 91 -0.56 1.64 5.67
C GLY A 91 0.71 2.38 5.23
N ASN A 92 1.14 2.16 3.99
CA ASN A 92 2.29 2.85 3.41
C ASN A 92 2.06 4.38 3.32
N CYS A 93 0.84 4.81 2.93
CA CYS A 93 0.48 6.23 2.95
C CYS A 93 0.55 6.80 4.37
N ASP A 94 -0.02 6.10 5.35
CA ASP A 94 -0.04 6.55 6.73
C ASP A 94 1.39 6.65 7.29
N LEU A 95 2.26 5.70 6.99
CA LEU A 95 3.66 5.73 7.40
C LEU A 95 4.41 6.93 6.79
N LYS A 96 4.17 7.24 5.50
CA LYS A 96 4.72 8.43 4.83
C LYS A 96 4.21 9.74 5.41
N LEU A 97 3.00 9.75 5.95
CA LEU A 97 2.37 10.90 6.60
C LEU A 97 2.71 11.04 8.09
N GLY A 98 3.57 10.17 8.64
CA GLY A 98 3.93 10.16 10.05
C GLY A 98 2.84 9.61 10.97
N LYS A 99 1.85 8.90 10.43
CA LYS A 99 0.72 8.30 11.14
C LYS A 99 1.00 6.83 11.46
N ALA A 100 2.06 6.60 12.23
CA ALA A 100 2.58 5.25 12.47
C ALA A 100 1.55 4.32 13.13
N LYS A 101 0.76 4.83 14.07
CA LYS A 101 -0.28 4.05 14.75
C LYS A 101 -1.39 3.58 13.80
N GLU A 102 -1.84 4.46 12.91
CA GLU A 102 -2.81 4.12 11.87
C GLU A 102 -2.23 3.13 10.86
N ALA A 103 -0.96 3.30 10.49
CA ALA A 103 -0.26 2.37 9.61
C ALA A 103 -0.24 0.94 10.18
N LEU A 104 0.06 0.78 11.49
CA LEU A 104 0.02 -0.52 12.18
C LEU A 104 -1.34 -1.22 12.03
N ASN A 105 -2.44 -0.48 12.21
CA ASN A 105 -3.78 -1.04 12.06
C ASN A 105 -4.01 -1.59 10.64
N TYR A 106 -3.60 -0.84 9.61
CA TYR A 106 -3.78 -1.26 8.22
C TYR A 106 -2.86 -2.42 7.83
N TYR A 107 -1.61 -2.46 8.31
CA TYR A 107 -0.74 -3.60 8.07
C TYR A 107 -1.27 -4.89 8.72
N ASN A 108 -1.79 -4.81 9.95
CA ASN A 108 -2.40 -5.95 10.59
C ASN A 108 -3.65 -6.45 9.83
N LEU A 109 -4.55 -5.53 9.41
CA LEU A 109 -5.68 -5.90 8.55
C LEU A 109 -5.24 -6.53 7.23
N GLY A 110 -4.14 -6.04 6.65
CA GLY A 110 -3.56 -6.60 5.44
C GLY A 110 -3.02 -8.01 5.65
N LEU A 111 -2.33 -8.26 6.76
CA LEU A 111 -1.76 -9.57 7.08
C LEU A 111 -2.82 -10.65 7.35
N GLU A 112 -4.06 -10.25 7.71
CA GLU A 112 -5.21 -11.13 7.90
C GLU A 112 -5.86 -11.59 6.58
N GLN A 113 -5.50 -10.96 5.45
CA GLN A 113 -6.09 -11.32 4.16
C GLN A 113 -5.40 -12.54 3.54
N ASP A 114 -6.18 -13.40 2.90
CA ASP A 114 -5.69 -14.64 2.29
C ASP A 114 -4.91 -14.40 0.98
N ASP A 115 -5.14 -13.26 0.31
CA ASP A 115 -4.53 -12.89 -0.96
C ASP A 115 -3.09 -12.37 -0.84
N VAL A 116 -2.53 -12.31 0.37
CA VAL A 116 -1.21 -11.70 0.62
C VAL A 116 -0.08 -12.60 0.14
N SER A 117 0.67 -12.12 -0.86
CA SER A 117 1.88 -12.80 -1.32
C SER A 117 2.97 -12.85 -0.23
N LYS A 118 3.87 -13.84 -0.32
CA LYS A 118 5.02 -13.95 0.61
C LYS A 118 5.87 -12.67 0.64
N LYS A 119 6.04 -12.02 -0.51
CA LYS A 119 6.79 -10.76 -0.63
C LYS A 119 6.08 -9.63 0.12
N MET A 120 4.78 -9.47 -0.08
CA MET A 120 3.98 -8.44 0.58
C MET A 120 3.90 -8.67 2.09
N LYS A 121 3.75 -9.93 2.51
CA LYS A 121 3.78 -10.29 3.94
C LYS A 121 5.10 -9.89 4.60
N LYS A 122 6.23 -10.15 3.91
CA LYS A 122 7.56 -9.72 4.35
C LYS A 122 7.64 -8.20 4.48
N GLU A 123 7.16 -7.46 3.48
CA GLU A 123 7.15 -5.99 3.46
C GLU A 123 6.31 -5.42 4.61
N MET A 124 5.07 -5.89 4.79
CA MET A 124 4.20 -5.41 5.87
C MET A 124 4.79 -5.69 7.24
N LYS A 125 5.35 -6.89 7.47
CA LYS A 125 6.01 -7.23 8.74
C LYS A 125 7.18 -6.29 9.04
N TYR A 126 8.00 -5.95 8.03
CA TYR A 126 9.09 -5.01 8.22
C TYR A 126 8.58 -3.58 8.48
N ASN A 127 7.54 -3.15 7.76
CA ASN A 127 6.93 -1.83 7.96
C ASN A 127 6.26 -1.68 9.34
N ILE A 128 5.82 -2.77 9.96
CA ILE A 128 5.35 -2.77 11.36
C ILE A 128 6.51 -2.41 12.31
N ILE A 129 7.70 -2.95 12.09
CA ILE A 129 8.89 -2.59 12.89
C ILE A 129 9.16 -1.09 12.74
N VAL A 130 9.26 -0.61 11.49
CA VAL A 130 9.47 0.82 11.19
C VAL A 130 8.39 1.71 11.81
N ALA A 131 7.14 1.24 11.90
CA ALA A 131 6.07 1.99 12.55
C ALA A 131 6.28 2.12 14.07
N TYR A 132 6.71 1.06 14.74
CA TYR A 132 7.08 1.12 16.16
C TYR A 132 8.27 2.03 16.41
N GLU A 133 9.32 1.96 15.60
CA GLU A 133 10.47 2.87 15.66
C GLU A 133 10.04 4.34 15.52
N LYS A 134 9.13 4.64 14.57
CA LYS A 134 8.58 6.01 14.39
C LYS A 134 7.74 6.49 15.56
N MET A 135 7.22 5.59 16.36
CA MET A 135 6.51 5.91 17.62
C MET A 135 7.46 5.95 18.82
N GLU A 136 8.75 5.69 18.61
CA GLU A 136 9.76 5.57 19.67
C GLU A 136 9.42 4.43 20.68
N ASP A 137 8.62 3.45 20.24
CA ASP A 137 8.29 2.24 20.98
C ASP A 137 9.34 1.16 20.66
N TRP A 138 10.51 1.34 21.22
CA TRP A 138 11.69 0.51 20.94
C TRP A 138 11.50 -0.93 21.41
N GLU A 139 10.82 -1.13 22.54
CA GLU A 139 10.53 -2.46 23.07
C GLU A 139 9.66 -3.27 22.08
N SER A 140 8.59 -2.68 21.57
CA SER A 140 7.76 -3.33 20.56
C SER A 140 8.50 -3.52 19.24
N ALA A 141 9.34 -2.58 18.84
CA ALA A 141 10.16 -2.67 17.62
C ALA A 141 11.11 -3.88 17.70
N GLU A 142 11.82 -4.04 18.82
CA GLU A 142 12.75 -5.15 19.08
C GLU A 142 12.03 -6.50 19.00
N VAL A 143 10.92 -6.67 19.72
CA VAL A 143 10.11 -7.89 19.68
C VAL A 143 9.66 -8.23 18.26
N LYS A 144 9.19 -7.24 17.49
CA LYS A 144 8.76 -7.48 16.10
C LYS A 144 9.92 -7.76 15.15
N LEU A 145 11.09 -7.22 15.42
CA LEU A 145 12.29 -7.49 14.65
C LEU A 145 12.81 -8.92 14.89
N GLU A 146 12.75 -9.41 16.13
CA GLU A 146 13.06 -10.81 16.45
C GLU A 146 12.11 -11.77 15.72
N GLU A 147 10.78 -11.58 15.83
CA GLU A 147 9.77 -12.37 15.12
C GLU A 147 9.98 -12.33 13.58
N TYR A 148 10.41 -11.19 13.07
CA TYR A 148 10.73 -11.03 11.65
C TYR A 148 11.97 -11.84 11.26
N LEU A 149 13.05 -11.77 12.04
CA LEU A 149 14.29 -12.48 11.78
C LEU A 149 14.15 -14.00 11.91
N GLU A 150 13.26 -14.50 12.78
CA GLU A 150 12.89 -15.91 12.82
C GLU A 150 12.29 -16.36 11.47
N SER A 151 11.45 -15.53 10.86
CA SER A 151 10.81 -15.79 9.57
C SER A 151 11.74 -15.57 8.38
N TYR A 152 12.69 -14.64 8.50
CA TYR A 152 13.59 -14.17 7.43
C TYR A 152 15.04 -14.07 7.89
N PRO A 153 15.68 -15.17 8.30
CA PRO A 153 17.00 -15.18 8.95
C PRO A 153 18.16 -14.69 8.07
N ASN A 154 17.96 -14.53 6.78
CA ASN A 154 18.98 -14.06 5.85
C ASN A 154 18.82 -12.59 5.44
N ASP A 155 17.89 -11.84 6.06
CA ASP A 155 17.71 -10.41 5.78
C ASP A 155 18.81 -9.60 6.46
N LYS A 156 19.77 -9.13 5.64
CA LYS A 156 20.95 -8.40 6.12
C LYS A 156 20.58 -7.02 6.69
N ALA A 157 19.54 -6.39 6.16
CA ALA A 157 19.09 -5.08 6.64
C ALA A 157 18.50 -5.21 8.05
N ALA A 158 17.63 -6.21 8.24
CA ALA A 158 17.01 -6.48 9.53
C ALA A 158 18.04 -6.89 10.59
N LYS A 159 19.07 -7.68 10.23
CA LYS A 159 20.15 -8.02 11.16
C LYS A 159 20.92 -6.80 11.63
N LYS A 160 21.22 -5.88 10.72
CA LYS A 160 21.90 -4.64 11.07
C LYS A 160 21.05 -3.74 11.96
N GLU A 161 19.73 -3.75 11.76
CA GLU A 161 18.78 -3.03 12.60
C GLU A 161 18.75 -3.62 14.02
N ALA A 162 18.77 -4.94 14.16
CA ALA A 162 18.83 -5.61 15.45
C ALA A 162 20.10 -5.24 16.22
N GLU A 163 21.27 -5.25 15.56
CA GLU A 163 22.53 -4.81 16.16
C GLU A 163 22.49 -3.35 16.65
N PHE A 164 21.70 -2.50 16.00
CA PHE A 164 21.52 -1.10 16.40
C PHE A 164 20.59 -0.95 17.60
N LEU A 165 19.51 -1.72 17.68
CA LEU A 165 18.55 -1.65 18.78
C LEU A 165 19.10 -2.22 20.10
N GLU A 166 20.09 -3.14 20.04
CA GLU A 166 20.77 -3.70 21.20
C GLU A 166 21.77 -2.75 21.88
N THR A 167 22.11 -1.58 21.27
CA THR A 167 23.11 -0.62 21.79
C THR A 167 22.49 0.59 22.43
#